data_0ee8290aabbfd08a229f509f4e887c46
#
_entry.id   0ee8290aabbfd08a229f509f4e887c46
#
_cell.length_a   1.000
_cell.length_b   1.000
_cell.length_c   1.000
_cell.angle_alpha   90.00
_cell.angle_beta   90.00
_cell.angle_gamma   90.00
#
_symmetry.space_group_name_H-M   'P 1'
#
loop_
_entity.id
_entity.type
_entity.pdbx_description
1 polymer ?
#
loop_
_entity_poly.entity_id
_entity_poly.type
_entity_poly.pdbx_seq_one_letter_code
_entity_poly.pdbx_strand_id
1 'polypeptide(L)'
;MSSGAGYSGTPLPRKIGAKPGDRALVVGAPPEAPALFEDDVQVLRRAGGAPLDVIVVFTTSRADLERRLPALRARLQPAGMLWVAWPKRASGVATNLTEDVVRDVALPTGLVDTKVAAIDDTWSGLRLVIRKELR
;
A
#
# COMPACT_ATOMS: atom_id res chain seq x y z
N MET A 1 11.65 19.92 12.49
CA MET A 1 11.10 19.29 12.38
C MET A 1 10.07 19.19 11.75
N SER A 2 9.64 18.89 11.26
CA SER A 2 8.66 19.01 10.71
C SER A 2 7.71 18.33 10.74
N SER A 3 6.88 18.50 10.90
CA SER A 3 5.82 17.74 10.92
C SER A 3 4.99 17.98 9.80
N GLY A 4 4.89 17.38 8.86
CA GLY A 4 3.99 17.54 7.78
C GLY A 4 2.56 17.58 8.23
N ALA A 5 1.69 18.10 7.39
CA ALA A 5 0.27 18.11 7.64
C ALA A 5 -0.22 16.68 7.85
N GLY A 6 -1.06 16.50 8.83
CA GLY A 6 -1.56 15.18 9.17
C GLY A 6 -0.58 14.30 9.90
N TYR A 7 0.55 14.83 10.27
CA TYR A 7 1.55 14.05 10.97
C TYR A 7 1.05 13.69 12.37
N SER A 8 1.04 12.41 12.67
CA SER A 8 0.50 11.92 13.94
C SER A 8 1.57 11.62 14.98
N GLY A 9 2.84 11.82 14.66
CA GLY A 9 3.94 11.46 15.55
C GLY A 9 4.39 10.02 15.40
N THR A 10 3.64 9.17 14.71
CA THR A 10 4.04 7.79 14.48
C THR A 10 4.90 7.73 13.22
N PRO A 11 6.11 7.16 13.31
CA PRO A 11 6.96 7.00 12.11
C PRO A 11 6.26 6.17 11.04
N LEU A 12 6.49 6.53 9.78
CA LEU A 12 5.83 5.85 8.66
C LEU A 12 6.06 4.34 8.63
N PRO A 13 7.27 3.81 8.84
CA PRO A 13 7.44 2.36 8.85
C PRO A 13 6.56 1.65 9.87
N ARG A 14 6.31 2.28 11.02
CA ARG A 14 5.42 1.71 12.02
C ARG A 14 3.97 1.75 11.57
N LYS A 15 3.57 2.81 10.87
CA LYS A 15 2.22 2.90 10.31
C LYS A 15 1.98 1.82 9.25
N ILE A 16 2.96 1.58 8.39
CA ILE A 16 2.89 0.55 7.36
C ILE A 16 2.77 -0.83 8.02
N GLY A 17 3.58 -1.09 9.05
CA GLY A 17 3.40 -2.26 9.89
C GLY A 17 4.14 -3.50 9.47
N ALA A 18 5.11 -3.41 8.55
CA ALA A 18 5.96 -4.54 8.23
C ALA A 18 6.80 -4.93 9.44
N LYS A 19 6.99 -6.21 9.63
CA LYS A 19 7.73 -6.76 10.77
C LYS A 19 9.14 -7.16 10.36
N PRO A 20 10.08 -7.27 11.31
CA PRO A 20 11.42 -7.76 10.99
C PRO A 20 11.36 -9.10 10.25
N GLY A 21 12.12 -9.18 9.17
CA GLY A 21 12.17 -10.39 8.36
C GLY A 21 11.07 -10.51 7.32
N ASP A 22 10.07 -9.62 7.32
CA ASP A 22 9.02 -9.65 6.31
C ASP A 22 9.60 -9.45 4.92
N ARG A 23 8.96 -10.09 3.94
CA ARG A 23 9.28 -9.93 2.52
C ARG A 23 8.31 -8.92 1.95
N ALA A 24 8.85 -7.82 1.42
CA ALA A 24 8.03 -6.70 0.96
C ALA A 24 8.32 -6.38 -0.51
N LEU A 25 7.30 -5.96 -1.22
CA LEU A 25 7.42 -5.50 -2.60
C LEU A 25 6.80 -4.12 -2.71
N VAL A 26 7.50 -3.20 -3.36
CA VAL A 26 6.98 -1.86 -3.65
C VAL A 26 6.85 -1.71 -5.16
N VAL A 27 5.69 -1.30 -5.61
CA VAL A 27 5.37 -1.13 -7.03
C VAL A 27 5.01 0.31 -7.31
N GLY A 28 5.64 0.90 -8.31
CA GLY A 28 5.26 2.23 -8.79
C GLY A 28 5.64 3.40 -7.90
N ALA A 29 6.52 3.21 -6.94
CA ALA A 29 6.89 4.29 -6.04
C ALA A 29 7.56 5.43 -6.80
N PRO A 30 7.19 6.69 -6.50
CA PRO A 30 7.90 7.84 -7.08
C PRO A 30 9.32 7.93 -6.50
N PRO A 31 10.25 8.60 -7.21
CA PRO A 31 11.63 8.70 -6.73
C PRO A 31 11.76 9.34 -5.35
N GLU A 32 10.83 10.24 -5.02
CA GLU A 32 10.87 10.97 -3.76
C GLU A 32 10.08 10.27 -2.65
N ALA A 33 9.63 9.04 -2.87
CA ALA A 33 8.85 8.33 -1.86
C ALA A 33 9.64 8.19 -0.55
N PRO A 34 8.98 8.38 0.59
CA PRO A 34 9.67 8.23 1.87
C PRO A 34 9.98 6.76 2.15
N ALA A 35 10.86 6.52 3.11
CA ALA A 35 11.16 5.16 3.55
C ALA A 35 9.91 4.53 4.16
N LEU A 36 9.52 3.37 3.65
CA LEU A 36 8.33 2.66 4.07
C LEU A 36 8.62 1.57 5.10
N PHE A 37 9.87 1.14 5.21
CA PHE A 37 10.24 -0.02 6.03
C PHE A 37 11.49 0.25 6.84
N GLU A 38 11.62 -0.47 7.95
CA GLU A 38 12.86 -0.51 8.70
C GLU A 38 13.88 -1.38 7.97
N ASP A 39 15.15 -1.30 8.39
CA ASP A 39 16.25 -1.97 7.70
C ASP A 39 16.16 -3.49 7.73
N ASP A 40 15.43 -4.04 8.70
CA ASP A 40 15.31 -5.49 8.86
C ASP A 40 14.18 -6.11 8.04
N VAL A 41 13.52 -5.33 7.19
CA VAL A 41 12.53 -5.82 6.23
C VAL A 41 13.24 -6.11 4.91
N GLN A 42 12.96 -7.27 4.33
CA GLN A 42 13.56 -7.68 3.06
C GLN A 42 12.76 -7.11 1.91
N VAL A 43 13.22 -5.99 1.35
CA VAL A 43 12.52 -5.34 0.23
C VAL A 43 13.00 -5.96 -1.08
N LEU A 44 12.07 -6.51 -1.85
CA LEU A 44 12.35 -7.18 -3.11
C LEU A 44 12.12 -6.24 -4.27
N ARG A 45 12.91 -6.40 -5.33
CA ARG A 45 12.78 -5.58 -6.54
C ARG A 45 11.72 -6.11 -7.48
N ARG A 46 11.42 -7.39 -7.37
CA ARG A 46 10.39 -8.05 -8.19
C ARG A 46 9.77 -9.16 -7.37
N ALA A 47 8.58 -9.57 -7.78
CA ALA A 47 7.76 -10.44 -6.97
C ALA A 47 8.33 -11.85 -6.76
N GLY A 48 9.13 -12.37 -7.66
CA GLY A 48 9.67 -13.72 -7.51
C GLY A 48 8.57 -14.76 -7.31
N GLY A 49 8.92 -15.94 -6.84
CA GLY A 49 8.00 -17.06 -6.64
C GLY A 49 7.46 -17.20 -5.23
N ALA A 50 8.13 -16.65 -4.24
CA ALA A 50 7.74 -16.84 -2.84
C ALA A 50 6.61 -15.87 -2.45
N PRO A 51 5.73 -16.27 -1.52
CA PRO A 51 4.68 -15.38 -1.03
C PRO A 51 5.27 -14.13 -0.37
N LEU A 52 4.55 -13.03 -0.46
CA LEU A 52 4.95 -11.75 0.10
C LEU A 52 4.14 -11.43 1.34
N ASP A 53 4.77 -10.82 2.33
CA ASP A 53 4.10 -10.42 3.57
C ASP A 53 3.49 -9.04 3.44
N VAL A 54 4.15 -8.15 2.69
CA VAL A 54 3.69 -6.77 2.53
C VAL A 54 3.90 -6.34 1.08
N ILE A 55 2.86 -5.76 0.50
CA ILE A 55 2.96 -5.16 -0.83
C ILE A 55 2.48 -3.71 -0.71
N VAL A 56 3.21 -2.76 -1.29
CA VAL A 56 2.78 -1.37 -1.39
C VAL A 56 2.76 -1.00 -2.87
N VAL A 57 1.60 -0.65 -3.38
CA VAL A 57 1.46 -0.23 -4.78
C VAL A 57 1.04 1.23 -4.83
N PHE A 58 1.82 2.04 -5.56
CA PHE A 58 1.53 3.44 -5.81
C PHE A 58 0.90 3.54 -7.18
N THR A 59 -0.23 4.20 -7.29
CA THR A 59 -0.90 4.37 -8.58
C THR A 59 -1.76 5.63 -8.56
N THR A 60 -2.00 6.19 -9.75
CA THR A 60 -2.85 7.37 -9.92
C THR A 60 -4.10 7.05 -10.71
N SER A 61 -4.28 5.81 -11.16
CA SER A 61 -5.32 5.45 -12.12
C SER A 61 -6.11 4.25 -11.65
N ARG A 62 -7.44 4.37 -11.70
CA ARG A 62 -8.33 3.26 -11.39
C ARG A 62 -8.09 2.08 -12.34
N ALA A 63 -7.92 2.35 -13.64
CA ALA A 63 -7.69 1.28 -14.61
C ALA A 63 -6.38 0.54 -14.33
N ASP A 64 -5.35 1.28 -13.93
CA ASP A 64 -4.07 0.67 -13.57
C ASP A 64 -4.23 -0.21 -12.33
N LEU A 65 -4.96 0.28 -11.33
CA LEU A 65 -5.20 -0.49 -10.11
C LEU A 65 -6.01 -1.75 -10.41
N GLU A 66 -7.06 -1.64 -11.22
CA GLU A 66 -7.88 -2.80 -11.61
C GLU A 66 -7.04 -3.85 -12.31
N ARG A 67 -6.08 -3.42 -13.13
CA ARG A 67 -5.22 -4.35 -13.86
C ARG A 67 -4.20 -5.04 -12.94
N ARG A 68 -3.62 -4.28 -12.00
CA ARG A 68 -2.53 -4.79 -11.15
C ARG A 68 -3.01 -5.59 -9.96
N LEU A 69 -4.14 -5.22 -9.37
CA LEU A 69 -4.52 -5.71 -8.05
C LEU A 69 -4.72 -7.22 -7.99
N PRO A 70 -5.38 -7.87 -8.96
CA PRO A 70 -5.55 -9.32 -8.88
C PRO A 70 -4.22 -10.08 -8.85
N ALA A 71 -3.25 -9.66 -9.66
CA ALA A 71 -1.94 -10.31 -9.71
C ALA A 71 -1.17 -10.08 -8.41
N LEU A 72 -1.24 -8.88 -7.86
CA LEU A 72 -0.56 -8.57 -6.59
C LEU A 72 -1.20 -9.35 -5.44
N ARG A 73 -2.53 -9.41 -5.40
CA ARG A 73 -3.21 -10.17 -4.37
C ARG A 73 -2.81 -11.66 -4.41
N ALA A 74 -2.62 -12.20 -5.61
CA ALA A 74 -2.24 -13.60 -5.76
C ALA A 74 -0.84 -13.90 -5.20
N ARG A 75 0.00 -12.86 -5.05
CA ARG A 75 1.35 -13.02 -4.50
C ARG A 75 1.40 -12.83 -3.00
N LEU A 76 0.30 -12.40 -2.39
CA LEU A 76 0.25 -12.10 -0.97
C LEU A 76 0.04 -13.38 -0.18
N GLN A 77 0.85 -13.60 0.86
CA GLN A 77 0.59 -14.72 1.74
C GLN A 77 -0.71 -14.47 2.52
N PRO A 78 -1.40 -15.52 3.01
CA PRO A 78 -2.76 -15.33 3.55
C PRO A 78 -2.90 -14.30 4.66
N ALA A 79 -1.92 -14.17 5.53
CA ALA A 79 -1.95 -13.20 6.62
C ALA A 79 -1.26 -11.89 6.28
N GLY A 80 -0.88 -11.69 5.02
CA GLY A 80 -0.16 -10.50 4.59
C GLY A 80 -1.06 -9.29 4.43
N MET A 81 -0.43 -8.15 4.12
CA MET A 81 -1.14 -6.90 3.89
C MET A 81 -0.71 -6.27 2.57
N LEU A 82 -1.65 -5.59 1.94
CA LEU A 82 -1.42 -4.89 0.69
C LEU A 82 -1.88 -3.45 0.87
N TRP A 83 -0.94 -2.52 0.72
CA TRP A 83 -1.25 -1.11 0.79
C TRP A 83 -1.41 -0.55 -0.62
N VAL A 84 -2.49 0.19 -0.85
CA VAL A 84 -2.67 0.97 -2.07
C VAL A 84 -2.45 2.42 -1.72
N ALA A 85 -1.51 3.07 -2.41
CA ALA A 85 -1.21 4.49 -2.22
C ALA A 85 -1.68 5.26 -3.45
N TRP A 86 -2.42 6.33 -3.20
CA TRP A 86 -2.92 7.21 -4.26
C TRP A 86 -2.73 8.67 -3.85
N PRO A 87 -2.68 9.61 -4.84
CA PRO A 87 -2.49 11.02 -4.51
C PRO A 87 -3.69 11.60 -3.78
N LYS A 88 -3.44 12.35 -2.72
CA LYS A 88 -4.47 13.12 -2.05
C LYS A 88 -5.00 14.19 -3.00
N ARG A 89 -6.28 14.52 -2.86
CA ARG A 89 -6.87 15.59 -3.65
C ARG A 89 -6.08 16.89 -3.49
N ALA A 90 -5.70 17.22 -2.28
CA ALA A 90 -4.99 18.46 -1.97
C ALA A 90 -3.59 18.53 -2.59
N SER A 91 -3.04 17.40 -3.06
CA SER A 91 -1.71 17.40 -3.66
C SER A 91 -1.67 18.03 -5.04
N GLY A 92 -2.82 18.13 -5.71
CA GLY A 92 -2.86 18.62 -7.08
C GLY A 92 -2.44 17.61 -8.14
N VAL A 93 -1.98 16.43 -7.76
CA VAL A 93 -1.63 15.39 -8.72
C VAL A 93 -2.89 14.82 -9.34
N ALA A 94 -2.94 14.74 -10.67
CA ALA A 94 -4.11 14.25 -11.37
C ALA A 94 -4.34 12.78 -11.07
N THR A 95 -5.57 12.43 -10.67
CA THR A 95 -5.94 11.06 -10.38
C THR A 95 -7.46 10.93 -10.39
N ASN A 96 -7.96 9.75 -10.74
CA ASN A 96 -9.36 9.41 -10.56
C ASN A 96 -9.56 8.49 -9.34
N LEU A 97 -8.55 8.36 -8.48
CA LEU A 97 -8.65 7.55 -7.28
C LEU A 97 -9.03 8.37 -6.08
N THR A 98 -9.89 7.79 -5.26
CA THR A 98 -10.24 8.27 -3.92
C THR A 98 -10.24 7.03 -3.03
N GLU A 99 -10.39 7.24 -1.73
CA GLU A 99 -10.50 6.12 -0.80
C GLU A 99 -11.64 5.18 -1.21
N ASP A 100 -12.80 5.74 -1.57
CA ASP A 100 -13.95 4.93 -1.96
C ASP A 100 -13.72 4.17 -3.26
N VAL A 101 -13.06 4.78 -4.24
CA VAL A 101 -12.73 4.11 -5.49
C VAL A 101 -11.77 2.95 -5.25
N VAL A 102 -10.76 3.15 -4.40
CA VAL A 102 -9.82 2.07 -4.06
C VAL A 102 -10.58 0.90 -3.42
N ARG A 103 -11.50 1.21 -2.51
CA ARG A 103 -12.32 0.20 -1.85
C ARG A 103 -13.17 -0.57 -2.87
N ASP A 104 -13.80 0.16 -3.80
CA ASP A 104 -14.63 -0.44 -4.85
C ASP A 104 -13.84 -1.40 -5.73
N VAL A 105 -12.59 -1.08 -6.02
CA VAL A 105 -11.73 -1.96 -6.82
C VAL A 105 -11.27 -3.17 -6.01
N ALA A 106 -10.99 -2.97 -4.73
CA ALA A 106 -10.41 -4.02 -3.90
C ALA A 106 -11.41 -5.07 -3.45
N LEU A 107 -12.62 -4.67 -3.06
CA LEU A 107 -13.59 -5.58 -2.46
C LEU A 107 -13.92 -6.79 -3.34
N PRO A 108 -14.15 -6.64 -4.66
CA PRO A 108 -14.44 -7.82 -5.49
C PRO A 108 -13.29 -8.82 -5.58
N THR A 109 -12.06 -8.42 -5.24
CA THR A 109 -10.91 -9.33 -5.29
C THR A 109 -10.78 -10.18 -4.02
N GLY A 110 -11.64 -9.98 -3.03
CA GLY A 110 -11.55 -10.68 -1.75
C GLY A 110 -10.71 -9.96 -0.69
N LEU A 111 -10.31 -8.71 -0.98
CA LEU A 111 -9.59 -7.89 -0.01
C LEU A 111 -10.57 -7.00 0.74
N VAL A 112 -10.26 -6.71 2.00
CA VAL A 112 -11.01 -5.75 2.81
C VAL A 112 -10.06 -4.74 3.40
N ASP A 113 -10.55 -3.52 3.58
CA ASP A 113 -9.76 -2.43 4.14
C ASP A 113 -9.78 -2.49 5.67
N THR A 114 -8.63 -2.16 6.26
CA THR A 114 -8.47 -2.20 7.72
C THR A 114 -7.98 -0.89 8.30
N LYS A 115 -7.33 -0.03 7.51
CA LYS A 115 -6.70 1.16 8.04
C LYS A 115 -6.40 2.14 6.93
N VAL A 116 -6.57 3.43 7.21
CA VAL A 116 -6.14 4.51 6.34
C VAL A 116 -4.99 5.25 7.01
N ALA A 117 -3.98 5.62 6.26
CA ALA A 117 -2.87 6.40 6.80
C ALA A 117 -2.30 7.33 5.73
N ALA A 118 -1.85 8.51 6.15
CA ALA A 118 -1.08 9.37 5.26
C ALA A 118 0.31 8.78 5.10
N ILE A 119 0.79 8.69 3.87
CA ILE A 119 2.15 8.25 3.59
C ILE A 119 3.08 9.44 3.63
N ASP A 120 2.71 10.52 2.94
CA ASP A 120 3.41 11.80 3.03
C ASP A 120 2.42 12.91 2.63
N ASP A 121 2.94 14.09 2.29
CA ASP A 121 2.07 15.22 1.93
C ASP A 121 1.30 14.97 0.64
N THR A 122 1.80 14.12 -0.24
CA THR A 122 1.18 13.83 -1.53
C THR A 122 0.30 12.58 -1.49
N TRP A 123 0.74 11.52 -0.81
CA TRP A 123 0.13 10.19 -0.93
C TRP A 123 -0.63 9.78 0.32
N SER A 124 -1.83 9.25 0.10
CA SER A 124 -2.59 8.52 1.13
C SER A 124 -2.45 7.03 0.90
N GLY A 125 -2.66 6.24 1.93
CA GLY A 125 -2.62 4.79 1.82
C GLY A 125 -3.83 4.13 2.47
N LEU A 126 -4.30 3.05 1.85
CA LEU A 126 -5.35 2.20 2.39
C LEU A 126 -4.77 0.80 2.56
N ARG A 127 -4.78 0.28 3.78
CA ARG A 127 -4.31 -1.06 4.05
C ARG A 127 -5.42 -2.08 3.81
N LEU A 128 -5.11 -3.10 3.03
CA LEU A 128 -6.03 -4.16 2.66
C LEU A 128 -5.46 -5.49 3.14
N VAL A 129 -6.35 -6.39 3.55
CA VAL A 129 -5.98 -7.76 3.91
C VAL A 129 -6.96 -8.70 3.24
N ILE A 130 -6.54 -9.95 3.04
CA ILE A 130 -7.43 -10.98 2.49
C ILE A 130 -8.51 -11.26 3.52
N ARG A 131 -9.76 -11.29 3.07
CA ARG A 131 -10.88 -11.56 3.98
C ARG A 131 -10.64 -12.87 4.73
N LYS A 132 -11.03 -12.88 5.99
CA LYS A 132 -10.72 -13.96 6.92
C LYS A 132 -11.14 -15.32 6.38
N GLU A 133 -12.33 -15.39 5.80
CA GLU A 133 -12.85 -16.66 5.27
C GLU A 133 -12.15 -17.12 3.99
N LEU A 134 -11.29 -16.28 3.40
CA LEU A 134 -10.55 -16.63 2.20
C LEU A 134 -9.08 -16.93 2.47
N ARG A 135 -8.68 -16.89 3.73
CA ARG A 135 -7.28 -17.14 4.08
C ARG A 135 -6.93 -18.62 4.17
#